data_d4a1c3edde69bae8bd893a79380ac23a
#
_entry.id   d4a1c3edde69bae8bd893a79380ac23a
#
_cell.length_a   1.000
_cell.length_b   1.000
_cell.length_c   1.000
_cell.angle_alpha   90.00
_cell.angle_beta   90.00
_cell.angle_gamma   90.00
#
_symmetry.space_group_name_H-M   'P 1'
#
loop_
_entity.id
_entity.type
_entity.pdbx_description
1 polymer ?
#
loop_
_entity_poly.entity_id
_entity_poly.type
_entity_poly.pdbx_seq_one_letter_code
_entity_poly.pdbx_strand_id
1 'polypeptide(L)'
;MAKKRGKRTWMTRHVNDPWVQRSQQEGYRSRASYKLLEIDERHGLLRPGRVVVDLGAAPGGWSQVAASRVASGGRVIALDLLTMEPLEGVRVIQADFEEEAGLDALLAALPDGRADLVLSDMAPNISGVKVADQARAMALAELALELAISVLRPGGALVVKLFHGAGFESWMATARSLFESVRVRKPEASRAESREVYAVAERFRGSTAD
;
A
#
# COMPACT_ATOMS: atom_id res chain seq x y z
N MET A 1 16.07 -10.72 -30.00
CA MET A 1 15.07 -9.78 -30.54
C MET A 1 13.72 -9.75 -29.79
N ALA A 2 13.37 -10.70 -28.93
CA ALA A 2 12.09 -10.77 -28.21
C ALA A 2 11.88 -9.67 -27.12
N LYS A 3 12.93 -9.22 -26.45
CA LYS A 3 12.85 -8.21 -25.36
C LYS A 3 12.36 -6.80 -25.81
N LYS A 4 12.61 -6.41 -27.08
CA LYS A 4 12.16 -5.10 -27.62
C LYS A 4 10.66 -5.05 -27.92
N ARG A 5 10.04 -6.19 -28.27
CA ARG A 5 8.61 -6.28 -28.60
C ARG A 5 7.72 -6.14 -27.35
N GLY A 6 8.12 -6.75 -26.22
CA GLY A 6 7.41 -6.67 -24.94
C GLY A 6 7.38 -5.26 -24.34
N LYS A 7 8.51 -4.54 -24.35
CA LYS A 7 8.59 -3.14 -23.88
C LYS A 7 7.68 -2.18 -24.67
N ARG A 8 7.63 -2.34 -26.00
CA ARG A 8 6.79 -1.51 -26.87
C ARG A 8 5.30 -1.76 -26.64
N THR A 9 4.90 -3.00 -26.42
CA THR A 9 3.50 -3.37 -26.12
C THR A 9 3.08 -2.88 -24.72
N TRP A 10 3.95 -2.95 -23.72
CA TRP A 10 3.69 -2.42 -22.38
C TRP A 10 3.55 -0.90 -22.39
N MET A 11 4.47 -0.20 -23.06
CA MET A 11 4.45 1.26 -23.16
C MET A 11 3.18 1.77 -23.87
N THR A 12 2.76 1.11 -24.95
CA THR A 12 1.52 1.45 -25.67
C THR A 12 0.29 1.22 -24.80
N ARG A 13 0.25 0.14 -24.01
CA ARG A 13 -0.86 -0.13 -23.07
C ARG A 13 -0.86 0.90 -21.92
N HIS A 14 0.31 1.28 -21.43
CA HIS A 14 0.42 2.25 -20.34
C HIS A 14 -0.07 3.63 -20.77
N VAL A 15 0.36 4.12 -21.92
CA VAL A 15 -0.05 5.44 -22.46
C VAL A 15 -1.54 5.50 -22.79
N ASN A 16 -2.13 4.39 -23.23
CA ASN A 16 -3.55 4.29 -23.57
C ASN A 16 -4.45 3.88 -22.39
N ASP A 17 -3.90 3.72 -21.19
CA ASP A 17 -4.68 3.40 -20.00
C ASP A 17 -5.48 4.64 -19.55
N PRO A 18 -6.82 4.60 -19.53
CA PRO A 18 -7.64 5.76 -19.16
C PRO A 18 -7.31 6.33 -17.78
N TRP A 19 -6.93 5.47 -16.82
CA TRP A 19 -6.56 5.89 -15.48
C TRP A 19 -5.21 6.59 -15.44
N VAL A 20 -4.28 6.24 -16.34
CA VAL A 20 -3.01 6.97 -16.51
C VAL A 20 -3.26 8.36 -17.07
N GLN A 21 -4.06 8.47 -18.14
CA GLN A 21 -4.42 9.76 -18.73
C GLN A 21 -5.14 10.66 -17.72
N ARG A 22 -6.10 10.10 -17.00
CA ARG A 22 -6.83 10.80 -15.96
C ARG A 22 -5.91 11.27 -14.82
N SER A 23 -4.98 10.42 -14.36
CA SER A 23 -4.03 10.80 -13.32
C SER A 23 -3.15 11.98 -13.72
N GLN A 24 -2.72 12.04 -14.99
CA GLN A 24 -1.97 13.16 -15.52
C GLN A 24 -2.80 14.45 -15.57
N GLN A 25 -4.05 14.37 -15.98
CA GLN A 25 -4.97 15.53 -16.06
C GLN A 25 -5.31 16.09 -14.67
N GLU A 26 -5.51 15.20 -13.68
CA GLU A 26 -5.88 15.58 -12.31
C GLU A 26 -4.67 15.81 -11.39
N GLY A 27 -3.43 15.72 -11.92
CA GLY A 27 -2.20 15.99 -11.17
C GLY A 27 -1.81 14.90 -10.16
N TYR A 28 -2.33 13.68 -10.31
CA TYR A 28 -1.88 12.55 -9.51
C TYR A 28 -0.59 11.94 -10.04
N ARG A 29 0.30 11.55 -9.13
CA ARG A 29 1.60 10.94 -9.47
C ARG A 29 1.48 9.58 -10.14
N SER A 30 0.39 8.87 -9.89
CA SER A 30 0.13 7.57 -10.50
C SER A 30 -1.36 7.24 -10.57
N ARG A 31 -1.73 6.34 -11.50
CA ARG A 31 -3.08 5.78 -11.57
C ARG A 31 -3.48 5.00 -10.30
N ALA A 32 -2.51 4.57 -9.50
CA ALA A 32 -2.78 3.87 -8.24
C ALA A 32 -3.56 4.74 -7.24
N SER A 33 -3.48 6.07 -7.36
CA SER A 33 -4.25 7.01 -6.54
C SER A 33 -5.75 6.70 -6.53
N TYR A 34 -6.31 6.34 -7.69
CA TYR A 34 -7.74 6.03 -7.81
C TYR A 34 -8.15 4.77 -7.05
N LYS A 35 -7.25 3.81 -6.88
CA LYS A 35 -7.51 2.62 -6.08
C LYS A 35 -7.74 2.99 -4.61
N LEU A 36 -6.86 3.83 -4.06
CA LEU A 36 -6.99 4.31 -2.67
C LEU A 36 -8.20 5.22 -2.50
N LEU A 37 -8.48 6.11 -3.45
CA LEU A 37 -9.67 6.96 -3.44
C LEU A 37 -10.94 6.13 -3.35
N GLU A 38 -11.11 5.10 -4.20
CA GLU A 38 -12.28 4.22 -4.19
C GLU A 38 -12.40 3.41 -2.88
N ILE A 39 -11.28 2.93 -2.35
CA ILE A 39 -11.25 2.23 -1.06
C ILE A 39 -11.66 3.18 0.07
N ASP A 40 -11.11 4.39 0.08
CA ASP A 40 -11.41 5.39 1.11
C ASP A 40 -12.86 5.88 1.07
N GLU A 41 -13.43 6.09 -0.10
CA GLU A 41 -14.86 6.44 -0.26
C GLU A 41 -15.80 5.41 0.39
N ARG A 42 -15.44 4.13 0.35
CA ARG A 42 -16.26 3.04 0.91
C ARG A 42 -16.01 2.79 2.38
N HIS A 43 -14.81 3.11 2.88
CA HIS A 43 -14.38 2.72 4.22
C HIS A 43 -14.11 3.90 5.15
N GLY A 44 -13.89 5.12 4.63
CA GLY A 44 -13.61 6.32 5.40
C GLY A 44 -12.36 6.20 6.25
N LEU A 45 -11.28 5.68 5.66
CA LEU A 45 -10.03 5.40 6.37
C LEU A 45 -9.19 6.64 6.58
N LEU A 46 -9.19 7.55 5.60
CA LEU A 46 -8.41 8.77 5.61
C LEU A 46 -9.23 9.90 6.24
N ARG A 47 -8.90 10.25 7.48
CA ARG A 47 -9.60 11.30 8.24
C ARG A 47 -8.60 12.34 8.72
N PRO A 48 -9.01 13.62 8.88
CA PRO A 48 -8.16 14.65 9.46
C PRO A 48 -7.53 14.20 10.78
N GLY A 49 -6.27 14.51 10.98
CA GLY A 49 -5.51 14.19 12.19
C GLY A 49 -4.89 12.80 12.24
N ARG A 50 -5.20 11.91 11.29
CA ARG A 50 -4.63 10.55 11.30
C ARG A 50 -3.16 10.52 10.92
N VAL A 51 -2.44 9.58 11.54
CA VAL A 51 -1.07 9.20 11.20
C VAL A 51 -1.12 7.99 10.27
N VAL A 52 -0.58 8.15 9.06
CA VAL A 52 -0.62 7.15 7.99
C VAL A 52 0.79 6.74 7.62
N VAL A 53 1.03 5.44 7.50
CA VAL A 53 2.25 4.85 6.90
C VAL A 53 1.90 4.34 5.52
N ASP A 54 2.69 4.69 4.50
CA ASP A 54 2.57 4.23 3.11
C ASP A 54 3.83 3.45 2.74
N LEU A 55 3.71 2.13 2.60
CA LEU A 55 4.79 1.19 2.28
C LEU A 55 4.84 0.92 0.78
N GLY A 56 6.04 1.02 0.19
CA GLY A 56 6.21 0.95 -1.26
C GLY A 56 5.58 2.18 -1.93
N ALA A 57 5.84 3.35 -1.34
CA ALA A 57 5.13 4.57 -1.65
C ALA A 57 5.44 5.14 -3.05
N ALA A 58 6.62 4.91 -3.62
CA ALA A 58 7.04 5.49 -4.88
C ALA A 58 6.09 5.12 -6.06
N PRO A 59 5.70 6.07 -6.89
CA PRO A 59 6.13 7.47 -6.99
C PRO A 59 5.38 8.46 -6.07
N GLY A 60 4.55 8.02 -5.14
CA GLY A 60 3.84 8.86 -4.17
C GLY A 60 2.35 9.05 -4.44
N GLY A 61 1.73 8.22 -5.27
CA GLY A 61 0.30 8.37 -5.60
C GLY A 61 -0.62 8.16 -4.39
N TRP A 62 -0.36 7.17 -3.56
CA TRP A 62 -1.13 6.92 -2.35
C TRP A 62 -0.79 7.94 -1.25
N SER A 63 0.48 8.27 -1.08
CA SER A 63 0.92 9.32 -0.17
C SER A 63 0.26 10.68 -0.48
N GLN A 64 0.12 11.03 -1.76
CA GLN A 64 -0.55 12.26 -2.21
C GLN A 64 -2.03 12.29 -1.79
N VAL A 65 -2.76 11.19 -2.02
CA VAL A 65 -4.16 11.05 -1.60
C VAL A 65 -4.26 11.11 -0.07
N ALA A 66 -3.41 10.38 0.63
CA ALA A 66 -3.42 10.36 2.09
C ALA A 66 -3.16 11.75 2.68
N ALA A 67 -2.11 12.45 2.23
CA ALA A 67 -1.75 13.78 2.70
C ALA A 67 -2.90 14.79 2.54
N SER A 68 -3.56 14.78 1.37
CA SER A 68 -4.70 15.68 1.11
C SER A 68 -5.89 15.44 2.03
N ARG A 69 -6.09 14.22 2.50
CA ARG A 69 -7.26 13.83 3.32
C ARG A 69 -7.01 13.95 4.82
N VAL A 70 -5.78 13.66 5.28
CA VAL A 70 -5.47 13.73 6.71
C VAL A 70 -5.06 15.14 7.17
N ALA A 71 -4.76 16.03 6.24
CA ALA A 71 -4.34 17.45 6.33
C ALA A 71 -4.18 18.05 7.74
N SER A 72 -5.22 18.59 8.34
CA SER A 72 -5.14 19.30 9.64
C SER A 72 -4.73 18.39 10.78
N GLY A 73 -3.44 18.46 11.19
CA GLY A 73 -2.90 17.70 12.32
C GLY A 73 -2.52 16.25 12.00
N GLY A 74 -2.81 15.76 10.78
CA GLY A 74 -2.40 14.44 10.34
C GLY A 74 -0.94 14.40 9.85
N ARG A 75 -0.43 13.19 9.67
CA ARG A 75 0.93 12.95 9.14
C ARG A 75 0.91 11.77 8.20
N VAL A 76 1.69 11.86 7.12
CA VAL A 76 1.96 10.73 6.23
C VAL A 76 3.45 10.44 6.25
N ILE A 77 3.81 9.21 6.55
CA ILE A 77 5.18 8.70 6.48
C ILE A 77 5.21 7.72 5.30
N ALA A 78 5.94 8.08 4.26
CA ALA A 78 6.11 7.28 3.05
C ALA A 78 7.47 6.61 3.08
N LEU A 79 7.52 5.30 2.87
CA LEU A 79 8.74 4.53 2.84
C LEU A 79 8.84 3.73 1.54
N ASP A 80 9.97 3.82 0.85
CA ASP A 80 10.27 3.07 -0.37
C ASP A 80 11.78 2.89 -0.54
N LEU A 81 12.18 1.82 -1.22
CA LEU A 81 13.56 1.62 -1.70
C LEU A 81 13.95 2.65 -2.76
N LEU A 82 12.98 3.07 -3.56
CA LEU A 82 13.18 4.02 -4.65
C LEU A 82 13.10 5.45 -4.13
N THR A 83 13.88 6.32 -4.76
CA THR A 83 13.78 7.76 -4.52
C THR A 83 12.40 8.27 -4.92
N MET A 84 11.80 9.08 -4.07
CA MET A 84 10.53 9.74 -4.33
C MET A 84 10.71 11.25 -4.24
N GLU A 85 10.19 11.99 -5.23
CA GLU A 85 10.16 13.45 -5.18
C GLU A 85 9.42 13.93 -3.93
N PRO A 86 9.89 14.99 -3.27
CA PRO A 86 9.23 15.56 -2.11
C PRO A 86 7.74 15.84 -2.34
N LEU A 87 6.95 15.66 -1.31
CA LEU A 87 5.51 15.87 -1.33
C LEU A 87 5.10 16.61 -0.06
N GLU A 88 4.34 17.68 -0.21
CA GLU A 88 3.87 18.48 0.91
C GLU A 88 3.04 17.62 1.89
N GLY A 89 3.30 17.75 3.19
CA GLY A 89 2.62 16.98 4.23
C GLY A 89 3.07 15.51 4.34
N VAL A 90 4.10 15.10 3.60
CA VAL A 90 4.63 13.74 3.61
C VAL A 90 6.09 13.73 4.04
N ARG A 91 6.41 12.93 5.06
CA ARG A 91 7.78 12.60 5.40
C ARG A 91 8.21 11.38 4.59
N VAL A 92 9.13 11.59 3.64
CA VAL A 92 9.67 10.53 2.80
C VAL A 92 10.89 9.92 3.47
N ILE A 93 10.93 8.60 3.53
CA ILE A 93 12.06 7.80 4.01
C ILE A 93 12.47 6.89 2.86
N GLN A 94 13.68 7.05 2.36
CA GLN A 94 14.25 6.13 1.38
C GLN A 94 15.05 5.07 2.13
N ALA A 95 14.47 3.89 2.30
CA ALA A 95 15.08 2.77 2.99
C ALA A 95 14.41 1.44 2.60
N ASP A 96 15.11 0.35 2.88
CA ASP A 96 14.51 -0.98 2.91
C ASP A 96 13.87 -1.21 4.29
N PHE A 97 12.57 -1.45 4.33
CA PHE A 97 11.89 -1.73 5.60
C PHE A 97 12.09 -3.19 6.08
N GLU A 98 12.68 -4.05 5.25
CA GLU A 98 13.16 -5.37 5.65
C GLU A 98 14.46 -5.29 6.47
N GLU A 99 15.17 -4.15 6.37
CA GLU A 99 16.37 -3.90 7.15
C GLU A 99 16.05 -3.15 8.47
N GLU A 100 16.76 -3.50 9.54
CA GLU A 100 16.59 -2.90 10.88
C GLU A 100 16.65 -1.37 10.83
N ALA A 101 17.62 -0.82 10.08
CA ALA A 101 17.78 0.62 9.92
C ALA A 101 16.56 1.31 9.27
N GLY A 102 15.89 0.65 8.32
CA GLY A 102 14.68 1.16 7.69
C GLY A 102 13.49 1.15 8.65
N LEU A 103 13.35 0.08 9.42
CA LEU A 103 12.33 -0.03 10.46
C LEU A 103 12.54 1.02 11.55
N ASP A 104 13.78 1.20 12.04
CA ASP A 104 14.12 2.21 13.05
C ASP A 104 13.82 3.63 12.55
N ALA A 105 14.17 3.94 11.31
CA ALA A 105 13.87 5.23 10.70
C ALA A 105 12.36 5.49 10.61
N LEU A 106 11.57 4.46 10.30
CA LEU A 106 10.11 4.54 10.29
C LEU A 106 9.56 4.77 11.70
N LEU A 107 9.98 3.97 12.67
CA LEU A 107 9.55 4.08 14.08
C LEU A 107 9.88 5.46 14.67
N ALA A 108 11.08 5.99 14.39
CA ALA A 108 11.49 7.33 14.80
C ALA A 108 10.70 8.46 14.12
N ALA A 109 10.06 8.18 12.99
CA ALA A 109 9.20 9.15 12.28
C ALA A 109 7.77 9.18 12.81
N LEU A 110 7.33 8.10 13.46
CA LEU A 110 5.98 7.98 13.99
C LEU A 110 5.81 8.74 15.31
N PRO A 111 4.75 9.53 15.46
CA PRO A 111 4.38 10.07 16.76
C PRO A 111 4.07 8.93 17.74
N ASP A 112 4.71 8.94 18.89
CA ASP A 112 4.55 7.90 19.93
C ASP A 112 4.80 6.47 19.41
N GLY A 113 5.54 6.31 18.29
CA GLY A 113 5.79 5.03 17.65
C GLY A 113 4.54 4.35 17.08
N ARG A 114 3.44 5.07 16.86
CA ARG A 114 2.14 4.50 16.50
C ARG A 114 1.51 5.17 15.28
N ALA A 115 0.76 4.38 14.49
CA ALA A 115 -0.01 4.80 13.33
C ALA A 115 -1.50 4.45 13.50
N ASP A 116 -2.35 5.19 12.78
CA ASP A 116 -3.78 4.91 12.67
C ASP A 116 -4.11 4.06 11.45
N LEU A 117 -3.26 4.14 10.41
CA LEU A 117 -3.46 3.43 9.15
C LEU A 117 -2.12 3.04 8.55
N VAL A 118 -2.02 1.80 8.10
CA VAL A 118 -0.92 1.31 7.25
C VAL A 118 -1.48 1.01 5.88
N LEU A 119 -0.81 1.52 4.85
CA LEU A 119 -1.11 1.32 3.44
C LEU A 119 0.04 0.55 2.79
N SER A 120 -0.26 -0.36 1.87
CA SER A 120 0.75 -1.07 1.08
C SER A 120 0.22 -1.42 -0.31
N ASP A 121 0.72 -0.72 -1.34
CA ASP A 121 0.50 -1.07 -2.76
C ASP A 121 1.72 -1.78 -3.36
N MET A 122 2.54 -2.43 -2.52
CA MET A 122 3.75 -3.13 -2.96
C MET A 122 3.42 -4.28 -3.90
N ALA A 123 4.30 -4.49 -4.87
CA ALA A 123 4.27 -5.62 -5.76
C ALA A 123 5.70 -6.08 -6.07
N PRO A 124 5.95 -7.39 -6.16
CA PRO A 124 7.27 -7.87 -6.50
C PRO A 124 7.63 -7.58 -7.96
N ASN A 125 8.92 -7.52 -8.24
CA ASN A 125 9.38 -7.56 -9.62
C ASN A 125 9.00 -8.89 -10.27
N ILE A 126 8.15 -8.84 -11.30
CA ILE A 126 7.63 -10.03 -11.99
C ILE A 126 8.74 -10.71 -12.77
N SER A 127 9.05 -11.97 -12.41
CA SER A 127 10.03 -12.81 -13.09
C SER A 127 9.43 -13.58 -14.29
N GLY A 128 8.10 -13.75 -14.30
CA GLY A 128 7.37 -14.59 -15.24
C GLY A 128 7.17 -16.04 -14.74
N VAL A 129 7.79 -16.42 -13.65
CA VAL A 129 7.58 -17.71 -12.98
C VAL A 129 6.46 -17.56 -11.96
N LYS A 130 5.26 -17.98 -12.32
CA LYS A 130 4.03 -17.71 -11.55
C LYS A 130 4.12 -18.10 -10.07
N VAL A 131 4.73 -19.25 -9.76
CA VAL A 131 4.86 -19.73 -8.36
C VAL A 131 5.80 -18.83 -7.56
N ALA A 132 6.95 -18.44 -8.13
CA ALA A 132 7.91 -17.57 -7.48
C ALA A 132 7.34 -16.14 -7.31
N ASP A 133 6.64 -15.63 -8.34
CA ASP A 133 6.03 -14.31 -8.28
C ASP A 133 4.91 -14.26 -7.23
N GLN A 134 4.11 -15.34 -7.11
CA GLN A 134 3.09 -15.47 -6.06
C GLN A 134 3.72 -15.51 -4.66
N ALA A 135 4.77 -16.31 -4.47
CA ALA A 135 5.45 -16.41 -3.18
C ALA A 135 6.03 -15.06 -2.72
N ARG A 136 6.69 -14.32 -3.64
CA ARG A 136 7.22 -12.98 -3.34
C ARG A 136 6.11 -11.98 -3.02
N ALA A 137 5.00 -12.03 -3.74
CA ALA A 137 3.86 -11.16 -3.46
C ALA A 137 3.27 -11.42 -2.08
N MET A 138 3.18 -12.68 -1.67
CA MET A 138 2.71 -13.04 -0.33
C MET A 138 3.69 -12.60 0.76
N ALA A 139 5.00 -12.77 0.54
CA ALA A 139 6.02 -12.31 1.49
C ALA A 139 5.91 -10.80 1.76
N LEU A 140 5.73 -9.97 0.71
CA LEU A 140 5.51 -8.52 0.89
C LEU A 140 4.23 -8.22 1.68
N ALA A 141 3.18 -8.98 1.49
CA ALA A 141 1.94 -8.81 2.22
C ALA A 141 2.04 -9.25 3.69
N GLU A 142 2.81 -10.30 3.97
CA GLU A 142 3.14 -10.77 5.32
C GLU A 142 3.95 -9.73 6.07
N LEU A 143 4.99 -9.19 5.45
CA LEU A 143 5.79 -8.10 6.02
C LEU A 143 4.95 -6.85 6.32
N ALA A 144 4.05 -6.47 5.42
CA ALA A 144 3.14 -5.35 5.66
C ALA A 144 2.21 -5.60 6.85
N LEU A 145 1.75 -6.84 7.05
CA LEU A 145 0.94 -7.23 8.19
C LEU A 145 1.74 -7.22 9.49
N GLU A 146 2.96 -7.74 9.49
CA GLU A 146 3.88 -7.74 10.64
C GLU A 146 4.19 -6.32 11.09
N LEU A 147 4.52 -5.43 10.15
CA LEU A 147 4.71 -4.02 10.46
C LEU A 147 3.43 -3.40 11.03
N ALA A 148 2.27 -3.67 10.42
CA ALA A 148 1.00 -3.15 10.90
C ALA A 148 0.72 -3.57 12.36
N ILE A 149 1.00 -4.82 12.73
CA ILE A 149 0.89 -5.32 14.11
C ILE A 149 1.79 -4.54 15.06
N SER A 150 3.00 -4.19 14.63
CA SER A 150 3.99 -3.49 15.47
C SER A 150 3.66 -2.01 15.69
N VAL A 151 3.06 -1.34 14.68
CA VAL A 151 2.86 0.12 14.72
C VAL A 151 1.41 0.58 14.89
N LEU A 152 0.42 -0.25 14.58
CA LEU A 152 -0.98 0.19 14.67
C LEU A 152 -1.43 0.40 16.13
N ARG A 153 -2.18 1.48 16.32
CA ARG A 153 -2.98 1.65 17.54
C ARG A 153 -4.16 0.68 17.54
N PRO A 154 -4.66 0.23 18.70
CA PRO A 154 -5.97 -0.42 18.78
C PRO A 154 -7.03 0.42 18.04
N GLY A 155 -7.87 -0.21 17.24
CA GLY A 155 -8.83 0.47 16.36
C GLY A 155 -8.25 0.95 15.02
N GLY A 156 -6.95 0.83 14.79
CA GLY A 156 -6.29 1.16 13.53
C GLY A 156 -6.69 0.25 12.38
N ALA A 157 -6.20 0.57 11.17
CA ALA A 157 -6.54 -0.16 9.96
C ALA A 157 -5.31 -0.46 9.08
N LEU A 158 -5.44 -1.51 8.24
CA LEU A 158 -4.45 -1.90 7.25
C LEU A 158 -5.14 -2.05 5.88
N VAL A 159 -4.54 -1.46 4.86
CA VAL A 159 -4.89 -1.72 3.45
C VAL A 159 -3.67 -2.31 2.76
N VAL A 160 -3.80 -3.51 2.22
CA VAL A 160 -2.67 -4.19 1.59
C VAL A 160 -3.08 -4.86 0.29
N LYS A 161 -2.23 -4.74 -0.73
CA LYS A 161 -2.39 -5.48 -1.97
C LYS A 161 -2.11 -6.95 -1.77
N LEU A 162 -3.01 -7.78 -2.26
CA LEU A 162 -2.89 -9.23 -2.31
C LEU A 162 -3.11 -9.75 -3.72
N PHE A 163 -2.66 -10.96 -3.97
CA PHE A 163 -2.96 -11.69 -5.21
C PHE A 163 -3.63 -13.01 -4.88
N HIS A 164 -4.76 -13.29 -5.54
CA HIS A 164 -5.39 -14.60 -5.40
C HIS A 164 -4.44 -15.73 -5.80
N GLY A 165 -4.31 -16.76 -4.95
CA GLY A 165 -3.44 -17.90 -5.16
C GLY A 165 -2.96 -18.52 -3.85
N ALA A 166 -1.85 -19.26 -3.92
CA ALA A 166 -1.26 -19.88 -2.74
C ALA A 166 -0.91 -18.83 -1.69
N GLY A 167 -1.20 -19.10 -0.42
CA GLY A 167 -0.97 -18.22 0.72
C GLY A 167 -2.11 -17.23 1.03
N PHE A 168 -2.99 -16.94 0.07
CA PHE A 168 -4.06 -15.93 0.23
C PHE A 168 -4.99 -16.24 1.41
N GLU A 169 -5.53 -17.46 1.50
CA GLU A 169 -6.48 -17.81 2.57
C GLU A 169 -5.80 -17.87 3.94
N SER A 170 -4.55 -18.31 4.02
CA SER A 170 -3.77 -18.29 5.26
C SER A 170 -3.57 -16.85 5.76
N TRP A 171 -3.16 -15.94 4.88
CA TRP A 171 -3.03 -14.53 5.19
C TRP A 171 -4.35 -13.92 5.67
N MET A 172 -5.44 -14.21 4.97
CA MET A 172 -6.79 -13.74 5.34
C MET A 172 -7.24 -14.28 6.70
N ALA A 173 -6.91 -15.53 7.04
CA ALA A 173 -7.22 -16.12 8.34
C ALA A 173 -6.45 -15.41 9.46
N THR A 174 -5.16 -15.16 9.28
CA THR A 174 -4.33 -14.38 10.21
C THR A 174 -4.87 -12.96 10.39
N ALA A 175 -5.17 -12.26 9.31
CA ALA A 175 -5.74 -10.91 9.40
C ALA A 175 -7.09 -10.89 10.16
N ARG A 176 -7.97 -11.88 9.94
CA ARG A 176 -9.26 -11.99 10.65
C ARG A 176 -9.10 -12.25 12.15
N SER A 177 -8.02 -12.88 12.59
CA SER A 177 -7.75 -13.03 14.03
C SER A 177 -7.32 -11.74 14.70
N LEU A 178 -6.66 -10.84 13.95
CA LEU A 178 -6.06 -9.60 14.44
C LEU A 178 -6.98 -8.38 14.33
N PHE A 179 -7.89 -8.39 13.36
CA PHE A 179 -8.80 -7.26 13.09
C PHE A 179 -10.26 -7.69 13.28
N GLU A 180 -11.13 -6.76 13.63
CA GLU A 180 -12.56 -7.06 13.79
C GLU A 180 -13.27 -7.26 12.43
N SER A 181 -12.80 -6.59 11.38
CA SER A 181 -13.36 -6.69 10.04
C SER A 181 -12.24 -6.78 9.01
N VAL A 182 -12.30 -7.78 8.13
CA VAL A 182 -11.40 -7.90 6.97
C VAL A 182 -12.24 -8.12 5.73
N ARG A 183 -12.14 -7.21 4.77
CA ARG A 183 -12.89 -7.24 3.51
C ARG A 183 -11.96 -7.18 2.33
N VAL A 184 -12.29 -7.93 1.27
CA VAL A 184 -11.56 -7.89 0.00
C VAL A 184 -12.22 -6.88 -0.93
N ARG A 185 -11.41 -6.05 -1.58
CA ARG A 185 -11.82 -5.06 -2.58
C ARG A 185 -11.05 -5.23 -3.87
N LYS A 186 -11.73 -5.02 -4.98
CA LYS A 186 -11.10 -4.91 -6.29
C LYS A 186 -11.52 -3.57 -6.88
N PRO A 187 -10.72 -2.50 -6.71
CA PRO A 187 -11.03 -1.19 -7.28
C PRO A 187 -11.13 -1.23 -8.80
N GLU A 188 -11.96 -0.37 -9.38
CA GLU A 188 -12.14 -0.25 -10.82
C GLU A 188 -10.83 0.13 -11.53
N ALA A 189 -9.99 0.91 -10.86
CA ALA A 189 -8.66 1.22 -11.37
C ALA A 189 -7.69 0.03 -11.37
N SER A 190 -8.07 -1.13 -10.84
CA SER A 190 -7.32 -2.39 -11.02
C SER A 190 -7.56 -2.92 -12.43
N ARG A 191 -6.52 -3.47 -13.05
CA ARG A 191 -6.68 -4.10 -14.37
C ARG A 191 -7.58 -5.32 -14.27
N ALA A 192 -8.51 -5.46 -15.19
CA ALA A 192 -9.49 -6.55 -15.18
C ALA A 192 -8.83 -7.95 -15.17
N GLU A 193 -7.75 -8.11 -15.96
CA GLU A 193 -6.98 -9.35 -16.07
C GLU A 193 -6.06 -9.63 -14.87
N SER A 194 -5.82 -8.65 -14.01
CA SER A 194 -4.98 -8.83 -12.82
C SER A 194 -5.72 -9.60 -11.74
N ARG A 195 -5.01 -10.51 -11.08
CA ARG A 195 -5.48 -11.22 -9.87
C ARG A 195 -5.32 -10.39 -8.61
N GLU A 196 -4.88 -9.13 -8.73
CA GLU A 196 -4.71 -8.24 -7.59
C GLU A 196 -6.06 -7.88 -6.97
N VAL A 197 -6.07 -7.87 -5.67
CA VAL A 197 -7.15 -7.36 -4.82
C VAL A 197 -6.53 -6.63 -3.63
N TYR A 198 -7.35 -5.94 -2.86
CA TYR A 198 -6.91 -5.28 -1.64
C TYR A 198 -7.65 -5.85 -0.44
N ALA A 199 -6.92 -6.30 0.57
CA ALA A 199 -7.51 -6.55 1.87
C ALA A 199 -7.61 -5.21 2.61
N VAL A 200 -8.80 -4.91 3.10
CA VAL A 200 -9.08 -3.78 3.99
C VAL A 200 -9.42 -4.37 5.35
N ALA A 201 -8.47 -4.30 6.27
CA ALA A 201 -8.59 -4.80 7.62
C ALA A 201 -8.78 -3.61 8.57
N GLU A 202 -9.87 -3.59 9.31
CA GLU A 202 -10.30 -2.47 10.15
C GLU A 202 -10.45 -2.88 11.59
N ARG A 203 -10.23 -1.93 12.47
CA ARG A 203 -10.33 -2.08 13.93
C ARG A 203 -9.39 -3.17 14.46
N PHE A 204 -8.09 -2.85 14.35
CA PHE A 204 -7.03 -3.68 14.94
C PHE A 204 -7.31 -3.91 16.43
N ARG A 205 -7.27 -5.16 16.88
CA ARG A 205 -7.61 -5.54 18.26
C ARG A 205 -6.56 -5.13 19.29
N GLY A 206 -5.37 -4.78 18.82
CA GLY A 206 -4.19 -4.58 19.65
C GLY A 206 -3.32 -5.85 19.70
N SER A 207 -2.05 -5.66 20.04
CA SER A 207 -1.17 -6.79 20.36
C SER A 207 -1.59 -7.34 21.72
N THR A 208 -1.84 -8.64 21.83
CA THR A 208 -2.07 -9.35 23.11
C THR A 208 -0.76 -9.61 23.84
N ALA A 209 0.18 -8.65 23.79
CA ALA A 209 1.38 -8.69 24.58
C ALA A 209 1.16 -7.87 25.86
N ASP A 210 0.63 -8.53 26.86
CA ASP A 210 0.89 -8.31 28.28
C ASP A 210 1.74 -9.46 28.82
#